data_8df6e182e45c83d4b4fa3a1d2348ba45
#
_entry.id   8df6e182e45c83d4b4fa3a1d2348ba45
#
_cell.length_a   1.000
_cell.length_b   1.000
_cell.length_c   1.000
_cell.angle_alpha   90.00
_cell.angle_beta   90.00
_cell.angle_gamma   90.00
#
_symmetry.space_group_name_H-M   'P 1'
#
loop_
_entity.id
_entity.type
_entity.pdbx_description
1 polymer ?
#
loop_
_entity_poly.entity_id
_entity_poly.type
_entity_poly.pdbx_seq_one_letter_code
_entity_poly.pdbx_strand_id
1 'polypeptide(L)'
;MVVTRAAGAARRAAVIIGTRPEAIKLAPVVLQLRERGVETIVIGTGQHRDLVDPVLELFGVTLDHDLQIMQADATLNMVLSRAVARLGEALERLRPNLVVVQGDTTSALGGALAAFNCGIPVAHVEAGLRSHDLALPYPEEMHRRVISVVTQWHFAPTKHAAAELRAERVPGQIVVTGNTVVDAVNFILASKPGSGSDAPVPKHPYILATAHRRESWGAPIRNIALGLRDVLAAHPDVALVFATHPNPKARRPVEEVLGSEPQAMVRGAMEYDEFLALLRGAVLAVTDSGGIQEEGPTLGIPVLVTRAVTERPEGLVAGAVRMVGTGRANIRRAVTELLEDPRARARMASAGRRVYGDGSAARRIVDVLIADTAAVGGARAARKARGS
;
A
#
# COMPACT_ATOMS: atom_id res chain seq x y z
N MET A 1 -48.80 6.50 24.87
CA MET A 1 -47.97 5.33 24.56
C MET A 1 -46.80 5.80 23.75
N VAL A 2 -45.65 5.98 24.41
CA VAL A 2 -44.41 6.51 23.83
C VAL A 2 -43.74 5.39 23.08
N VAL A 3 -43.65 5.48 21.76
CA VAL A 3 -42.84 4.56 20.95
C VAL A 3 -41.44 5.16 20.90
N THR A 4 -40.61 4.78 21.86
CA THR A 4 -39.15 4.90 21.79
C THR A 4 -38.65 3.97 20.70
N ARG A 5 -38.18 4.52 19.59
CA ARG A 5 -37.37 3.80 18.63
C ARG A 5 -36.22 4.66 18.14
N ALA A 6 -35.18 4.63 18.89
CA ALA A 6 -33.84 4.96 18.42
C ALA A 6 -32.91 3.76 18.66
N ALA A 7 -33.22 2.64 18.04
CA ALA A 7 -32.19 1.65 17.78
C ALA A 7 -31.43 2.17 16.57
N GLY A 8 -30.16 2.59 16.76
CA GLY A 8 -29.31 3.03 15.69
C GLY A 8 -29.28 1.94 14.62
N ALA A 9 -29.58 2.32 13.38
CA ALA A 9 -29.43 1.42 12.24
C ALA A 9 -28.01 0.84 12.30
N ALA A 10 -27.90 -0.49 12.24
CA ALA A 10 -26.61 -1.17 12.24
C ALA A 10 -25.74 -0.52 11.17
N ARG A 11 -24.59 0.03 11.58
CA ARG A 11 -23.68 0.68 10.65
C ARG A 11 -23.07 -0.39 9.77
N ARG A 12 -23.20 -0.25 8.46
CA ARG A 12 -22.69 -1.20 7.47
C ARG A 12 -21.68 -0.49 6.58
N ALA A 13 -20.46 -1.00 6.52
CA ALA A 13 -19.40 -0.50 5.66
C ALA A 13 -19.04 -1.54 4.59
N ALA A 14 -18.86 -1.13 3.33
CA ALA A 14 -18.26 -1.96 2.30
C ALA A 14 -16.81 -1.53 2.11
N VAL A 15 -15.87 -2.48 2.20
CA VAL A 15 -14.43 -2.27 1.98
C VAL A 15 -14.04 -2.96 0.68
N ILE A 16 -13.52 -2.19 -0.29
CA ILE A 16 -13.22 -2.69 -1.63
C ILE A 16 -11.72 -2.97 -1.74
N ILE A 17 -11.37 -4.19 -2.16
CA ILE A 17 -9.99 -4.68 -2.26
C ILE A 17 -9.81 -5.34 -3.63
N GLY A 18 -8.78 -4.91 -4.39
CA GLY A 18 -8.47 -5.49 -5.70
C GLY A 18 -7.04 -5.99 -5.83
N THR A 19 -6.13 -5.46 -5.01
CA THR A 19 -4.69 -5.72 -5.12
C THR A 19 -4.06 -6.02 -3.76
N ARG A 20 -2.86 -6.61 -3.79
CA ARG A 20 -2.08 -6.91 -2.59
C ARG A 20 -1.80 -5.67 -1.70
N PRO A 21 -1.39 -4.51 -2.22
CA PRO A 21 -1.22 -3.31 -1.40
C PRO A 21 -2.50 -2.84 -0.72
N GLU A 22 -3.66 -2.95 -1.41
CA GLU A 22 -4.95 -2.64 -0.80
C GLU A 22 -5.29 -3.62 0.34
N ALA A 23 -5.07 -4.92 0.14
CA ALA A 23 -5.27 -5.93 1.18
C ALA A 23 -4.43 -5.62 2.43
N ILE A 24 -3.13 -5.34 2.26
CA ILE A 24 -2.21 -4.98 3.36
C ILE A 24 -2.74 -3.76 4.13
N LYS A 25 -3.11 -2.70 3.43
CA LYS A 25 -3.45 -1.40 4.03
C LYS A 25 -4.89 -1.32 4.55
N LEU A 26 -5.82 -2.09 3.98
CA LEU A 26 -7.22 -2.10 4.42
C LEU A 26 -7.53 -3.16 5.46
N ALA A 27 -6.77 -4.25 5.55
CA ALA A 27 -7.02 -5.27 6.57
C ALA A 27 -7.04 -4.71 8.01
N PRO A 28 -6.10 -3.84 8.45
CA PRO A 28 -6.19 -3.19 9.75
C PRO A 28 -7.46 -2.35 9.93
N VAL A 29 -7.94 -1.69 8.87
CA VAL A 29 -9.19 -0.91 8.90
C VAL A 29 -10.39 -1.83 9.06
N VAL A 30 -10.43 -2.96 8.33
CA VAL A 30 -11.48 -3.99 8.46
C VAL A 30 -11.55 -4.51 9.89
N LEU A 31 -10.39 -4.86 10.49
CA LEU A 31 -10.31 -5.34 11.86
C LEU A 31 -10.85 -4.30 12.85
N GLN A 32 -10.44 -3.05 12.71
CA GLN A 32 -10.92 -1.96 13.58
C GLN A 32 -12.42 -1.67 13.41
N LEU A 33 -12.96 -1.73 12.19
CA LEU A 33 -14.41 -1.59 11.95
C LEU A 33 -15.19 -2.70 12.66
N ARG A 34 -14.75 -3.96 12.51
CA ARG A 34 -15.37 -5.13 13.15
C ARG A 34 -15.28 -5.06 14.67
N GLU A 35 -14.13 -4.69 15.23
CA GLU A 35 -13.92 -4.50 16.67
C GLU A 35 -14.88 -3.44 17.25
N ARG A 36 -15.18 -2.39 16.49
CA ARG A 36 -16.10 -1.31 16.88
C ARG A 36 -17.57 -1.61 16.56
N GLY A 37 -17.89 -2.85 16.22
CA GLY A 37 -19.26 -3.31 15.99
C GLY A 37 -19.90 -2.79 14.70
N VAL A 38 -19.08 -2.38 13.70
CA VAL A 38 -19.57 -2.03 12.36
C VAL A 38 -19.68 -3.31 11.53
N GLU A 39 -20.87 -3.58 10.98
CA GLU A 39 -21.04 -4.64 9.99
C GLU A 39 -20.16 -4.33 8.77
N THR A 40 -19.12 -5.13 8.55
CA THR A 40 -18.10 -4.85 7.55
C THR A 40 -18.09 -5.92 6.48
N ILE A 41 -18.43 -5.53 5.25
CA ILE A 41 -18.49 -6.37 4.06
C ILE A 41 -17.23 -6.13 3.26
N VAL A 42 -16.43 -7.15 3.05
CA VAL A 42 -15.19 -7.09 2.27
C VAL A 42 -15.47 -7.59 0.86
N ILE A 43 -15.32 -6.69 -0.13
CA ILE A 43 -15.63 -6.96 -1.53
C ILE A 43 -14.33 -7.03 -2.33
N GLY A 44 -13.99 -8.22 -2.82
CA GLY A 44 -12.89 -8.45 -3.74
C GLY A 44 -13.31 -8.10 -5.18
N THR A 45 -12.46 -7.39 -5.91
CA THR A 45 -12.68 -7.16 -7.35
C THR A 45 -12.09 -8.29 -8.20
N GLY A 46 -11.22 -9.14 -7.63
CA GLY A 46 -10.56 -10.23 -8.35
C GLY A 46 -9.45 -9.75 -9.29
N GLN A 47 -8.92 -8.51 -9.09
CA GLN A 47 -7.85 -7.99 -9.94
C GLN A 47 -6.55 -8.80 -9.79
N HIS A 48 -6.19 -9.24 -8.58
CA HIS A 48 -5.01 -10.06 -8.28
C HIS A 48 -5.33 -11.06 -7.16
N ARG A 49 -6.31 -11.94 -7.36
CA ARG A 49 -6.82 -12.84 -6.33
C ARG A 49 -5.72 -13.66 -5.64
N ASP A 50 -4.86 -14.31 -6.42
CA ASP A 50 -3.78 -15.17 -5.92
C ASP A 50 -2.78 -14.41 -4.99
N LEU A 51 -2.76 -13.08 -5.03
CA LEU A 51 -1.91 -12.24 -4.21
C LEU A 51 -2.67 -11.57 -3.04
N VAL A 52 -4.00 -11.52 -3.12
CA VAL A 52 -4.86 -10.87 -2.12
C VAL A 52 -5.22 -11.84 -1.00
N ASP A 53 -5.68 -13.04 -1.36
CA ASP A 53 -6.17 -14.03 -0.39
C ASP A 53 -5.11 -14.40 0.67
N PRO A 54 -3.85 -14.71 0.32
CA PRO A 54 -2.81 -15.02 1.33
C PRO A 54 -2.56 -13.87 2.29
N VAL A 55 -2.62 -12.62 1.82
CA VAL A 55 -2.44 -11.45 2.68
C VAL A 55 -3.61 -11.30 3.64
N LEU A 56 -4.86 -11.43 3.17
CA LEU A 56 -6.04 -11.34 4.03
C LEU A 56 -6.05 -12.43 5.10
N GLU A 57 -5.60 -13.64 4.77
CA GLU A 57 -5.45 -14.75 5.71
C GLU A 57 -4.48 -14.42 6.86
N LEU A 58 -3.38 -13.68 6.61
CA LEU A 58 -2.47 -13.23 7.66
C LEU A 58 -3.17 -12.37 8.72
N PHE A 59 -4.24 -11.66 8.32
CA PHE A 59 -5.04 -10.83 9.22
C PHE A 59 -6.31 -11.53 9.74
N GLY A 60 -6.55 -12.78 9.34
CA GLY A 60 -7.82 -13.46 9.66
C GLY A 60 -9.04 -12.80 9.00
N VAL A 61 -8.83 -12.16 7.84
CA VAL A 61 -9.88 -11.51 7.05
C VAL A 61 -10.19 -12.36 5.83
N THR A 62 -11.47 -12.49 5.49
CA THR A 62 -11.92 -13.18 4.27
C THR A 62 -12.74 -12.23 3.41
N LEU A 63 -12.78 -12.48 2.10
CA LEU A 63 -13.70 -11.81 1.20
C LEU A 63 -15.12 -12.32 1.43
N ASP A 64 -16.09 -11.42 1.60
CA ASP A 64 -17.52 -11.75 1.65
C ASP A 64 -18.09 -11.89 0.23
N HIS A 65 -17.56 -11.13 -0.73
CA HIS A 65 -17.90 -11.19 -2.15
C HIS A 65 -16.66 -11.07 -3.03
N ASP A 66 -16.57 -11.90 -4.06
CA ASP A 66 -15.55 -11.80 -5.11
C ASP A 66 -16.23 -11.54 -6.46
N LEU A 67 -15.96 -10.37 -7.05
CA LEU A 67 -16.63 -9.91 -8.26
C LEU A 67 -15.97 -10.39 -9.57
N GLN A 68 -14.73 -10.89 -9.50
CA GLN A 68 -13.99 -11.47 -10.64
C GLN A 68 -14.01 -10.58 -11.90
N ILE A 69 -13.64 -9.29 -11.72
CA ILE A 69 -13.70 -8.32 -12.83
C ILE A 69 -12.59 -8.53 -13.88
N MET A 70 -11.50 -9.19 -13.49
CA MET A 70 -10.37 -9.42 -14.40
C MET A 70 -10.65 -10.52 -15.41
N GLN A 71 -10.19 -10.29 -16.62
CA GLN A 71 -10.16 -11.28 -17.71
C GLN A 71 -8.80 -11.18 -18.40
N ALA A 72 -8.39 -12.28 -19.05
CA ALA A 72 -7.21 -12.27 -19.89
C ALA A 72 -7.30 -11.16 -20.95
N ASP A 73 -6.20 -10.48 -21.19
CA ASP A 73 -6.05 -9.39 -22.18
C ASP A 73 -7.01 -8.20 -22.03
N ALA A 74 -7.60 -8.02 -20.83
CA ALA A 74 -8.47 -6.86 -20.58
C ALA A 74 -7.69 -5.55 -20.61
N THR A 75 -8.19 -4.57 -21.38
CA THR A 75 -7.66 -3.19 -21.37
C THR A 75 -8.06 -2.48 -20.08
N LEU A 76 -7.36 -1.39 -19.74
CA LEU A 76 -7.71 -0.57 -18.57
C LEU A 76 -9.19 -0.11 -18.61
N ASN A 77 -9.69 0.28 -19.77
CA ASN A 77 -11.09 0.68 -19.95
C ASN A 77 -12.06 -0.46 -19.65
N MET A 78 -11.75 -1.69 -20.10
CA MET A 78 -12.57 -2.87 -19.82
C MET A 78 -12.58 -3.21 -18.33
N VAL A 79 -11.44 -3.12 -17.66
CA VAL A 79 -11.33 -3.36 -16.21
C VAL A 79 -12.15 -2.32 -15.44
N LEU A 80 -11.99 -1.03 -15.76
CA LEU A 80 -12.71 0.05 -15.08
C LEU A 80 -14.23 -0.04 -15.31
N SER A 81 -14.67 -0.26 -16.54
CA SER A 81 -16.12 -0.36 -16.85
C SER A 81 -16.78 -1.51 -16.09
N ARG A 82 -16.12 -2.67 -16.02
CA ARG A 82 -16.61 -3.83 -15.26
C ARG A 82 -16.59 -3.55 -13.75
N ALA A 83 -15.52 -2.91 -13.25
CA ALA A 83 -15.44 -2.55 -11.83
C ALA A 83 -16.61 -1.66 -11.43
N VAL A 84 -16.90 -0.59 -12.20
CA VAL A 84 -18.02 0.31 -11.92
C VAL A 84 -19.36 -0.43 -11.99
N ALA A 85 -19.60 -1.23 -13.03
CA ALA A 85 -20.87 -1.95 -13.21
C ALA A 85 -21.10 -2.99 -12.09
N ARG A 86 -20.13 -3.90 -11.87
CA ARG A 86 -20.27 -4.98 -10.90
C ARG A 86 -20.30 -4.48 -9.46
N LEU A 87 -19.50 -3.47 -9.13
CA LEU A 87 -19.57 -2.84 -7.80
C LEU A 87 -20.88 -2.07 -7.64
N GLY A 88 -21.39 -1.39 -8.67
CA GLY A 88 -22.70 -0.73 -8.62
C GLY A 88 -23.82 -1.72 -8.26
N GLU A 89 -23.93 -2.81 -9.00
CA GLU A 89 -24.90 -3.89 -8.73
C GLU A 89 -24.77 -4.45 -7.29
N ALA A 90 -23.54 -4.69 -6.83
CA ALA A 90 -23.28 -5.19 -5.48
C ALA A 90 -23.70 -4.16 -4.41
N LEU A 91 -23.36 -2.89 -4.57
CA LEU A 91 -23.66 -1.82 -3.63
C LEU A 91 -25.15 -1.53 -3.55
N GLU A 92 -25.89 -1.57 -4.66
CA GLU A 92 -27.35 -1.44 -4.66
C GLU A 92 -28.05 -2.57 -3.90
N ARG A 93 -27.55 -3.80 -4.02
CA ARG A 93 -28.05 -4.97 -3.29
C ARG A 93 -27.70 -4.94 -1.81
N LEU A 94 -26.43 -4.64 -1.48
CA LEU A 94 -25.90 -4.70 -0.11
C LEU A 94 -26.27 -3.47 0.72
N ARG A 95 -26.51 -2.33 0.09
CA ARG A 95 -26.90 -1.05 0.70
C ARG A 95 -26.03 -0.63 1.89
N PRO A 96 -24.69 -0.57 1.75
CA PRO A 96 -23.85 -0.09 2.83
C PRO A 96 -24.11 1.41 3.11
N ASN A 97 -23.76 1.86 4.32
CA ASN A 97 -23.85 3.27 4.69
C ASN A 97 -22.66 4.08 4.20
N LEU A 98 -21.53 3.40 3.95
CA LEU A 98 -20.30 4.00 3.40
C LEU A 98 -19.51 2.95 2.63
N VAL A 99 -18.68 3.43 1.72
CA VAL A 99 -17.69 2.62 0.98
C VAL A 99 -16.30 3.10 1.34
N VAL A 100 -15.39 2.17 1.63
CA VAL A 100 -13.97 2.43 1.89
C VAL A 100 -13.14 1.92 0.71
N VAL A 101 -12.32 2.80 0.13
CA VAL A 101 -11.34 2.48 -0.91
C VAL A 101 -9.95 2.92 -0.46
N GLN A 102 -8.89 2.37 -1.05
CA GLN A 102 -7.52 2.71 -0.72
C GLN A 102 -6.69 2.98 -1.97
N GLY A 103 -5.85 4.03 -1.92
CA GLY A 103 -4.86 4.30 -2.94
C GLY A 103 -5.45 4.73 -4.28
N ASP A 104 -4.93 4.16 -5.36
CA ASP A 104 -5.09 4.69 -6.71
C ASP A 104 -5.26 3.63 -7.80
N THR A 105 -5.64 2.43 -7.41
CA THR A 105 -5.87 1.33 -8.36
C THR A 105 -7.14 1.54 -9.17
N THR A 106 -7.29 0.79 -10.26
CA THR A 106 -8.54 0.76 -11.03
C THR A 106 -9.71 0.25 -10.17
N SER A 107 -9.45 -0.65 -9.22
CA SER A 107 -10.44 -1.13 -8.26
C SER A 107 -10.91 -0.03 -7.31
N ALA A 108 -9.98 0.77 -6.78
CA ALA A 108 -10.30 1.91 -5.93
C ALA A 108 -11.11 2.97 -6.68
N LEU A 109 -10.70 3.31 -7.91
CA LEU A 109 -11.44 4.25 -8.77
C LEU A 109 -12.84 3.73 -9.09
N GLY A 110 -12.95 2.47 -9.53
CA GLY A 110 -14.23 1.83 -9.84
C GLY A 110 -15.16 1.81 -8.64
N GLY A 111 -14.63 1.51 -7.45
CA GLY A 111 -15.36 1.52 -6.20
C GLY A 111 -15.87 2.89 -5.79
N ALA A 112 -15.02 3.91 -5.90
CA ALA A 112 -15.39 5.29 -5.59
C ALA A 112 -16.48 5.81 -6.53
N LEU A 113 -16.36 5.57 -7.84
CA LEU A 113 -17.36 5.97 -8.84
C LEU A 113 -18.69 5.22 -8.66
N ALA A 114 -18.64 3.89 -8.45
CA ALA A 114 -19.85 3.11 -8.20
C ALA A 114 -20.59 3.58 -6.93
N ALA A 115 -19.86 3.81 -5.83
CA ALA A 115 -20.43 4.33 -4.60
C ALA A 115 -21.06 5.71 -4.78
N PHE A 116 -20.37 6.63 -5.46
CA PHE A 116 -20.89 7.96 -5.77
C PHE A 116 -22.19 7.89 -6.57
N ASN A 117 -22.23 7.07 -7.63
CA ASN A 117 -23.42 6.88 -8.47
C ASN A 117 -24.61 6.29 -7.68
N CYS A 118 -24.34 5.40 -6.72
CA CYS A 118 -25.37 4.87 -5.80
C CYS A 118 -25.73 5.85 -4.67
N GLY A 119 -25.16 7.04 -4.61
CA GLY A 119 -25.37 8.02 -3.53
C GLY A 119 -24.83 7.56 -2.17
N ILE A 120 -23.81 6.69 -2.16
CA ILE A 120 -23.16 6.18 -0.95
C ILE A 120 -21.88 6.98 -0.71
N PRO A 121 -21.64 7.53 0.50
CA PRO A 121 -20.44 8.26 0.83
C PRO A 121 -19.18 7.42 0.70
N VAL A 122 -18.09 8.03 0.20
CA VAL A 122 -16.78 7.40 -0.02
C VAL A 122 -15.79 7.85 1.03
N ALA A 123 -15.08 6.90 1.62
CA ALA A 123 -13.91 7.09 2.47
C ALA A 123 -12.66 6.63 1.72
N HIS A 124 -11.69 7.52 1.53
CA HIS A 124 -10.46 7.24 0.79
C HIS A 124 -9.27 7.16 1.73
N VAL A 125 -8.74 5.96 1.92
CA VAL A 125 -7.52 5.69 2.71
C VAL A 125 -6.30 5.92 1.84
N GLU A 126 -5.24 6.52 2.39
CA GLU A 126 -4.04 6.96 1.67
C GLU A 126 -4.35 8.02 0.61
N ALA A 127 -5.21 8.97 0.98
CA ALA A 127 -5.60 10.07 0.11
C ALA A 127 -4.50 11.15 0.03
N GLY A 128 -4.36 11.79 -1.13
CA GLY A 128 -3.55 12.99 -1.26
C GLY A 128 -2.11 12.79 -1.72
N LEU A 129 -1.69 11.60 -2.08
CA LEU A 129 -0.43 11.41 -2.79
C LEU A 129 -0.51 12.08 -4.15
N ARG A 130 0.55 12.81 -4.56
CA ARG A 130 0.63 13.50 -5.87
C ARG A 130 2.01 13.38 -6.48
N SER A 131 2.03 13.14 -7.78
CA SER A 131 3.23 13.26 -8.62
C SER A 131 3.22 14.54 -9.46
N HIS A 132 2.04 15.18 -9.60
CA HIS A 132 1.78 16.32 -10.47
C HIS A 132 1.99 16.07 -11.97
N ASP A 133 2.14 14.79 -12.36
CA ASP A 133 2.27 14.36 -13.74
C ASP A 133 1.28 13.22 -14.02
N LEU A 134 0.24 13.50 -14.81
CA LEU A 134 -0.79 12.49 -15.13
C LEU A 134 -0.24 11.27 -15.89
N ALA A 135 0.96 11.37 -16.44
CA ALA A 135 1.62 10.27 -17.13
C ALA A 135 2.54 9.43 -16.22
N LEU A 136 2.86 9.92 -14.99
CA LEU A 136 3.80 9.28 -14.09
C LEU A 136 3.38 9.34 -12.60
N PRO A 137 3.03 8.22 -11.96
CA PRO A 137 2.77 6.89 -12.56
C PRO A 137 1.47 6.89 -13.36
N TYR A 138 1.43 6.12 -14.43
CA TYR A 138 0.24 5.96 -15.27
C TYR A 138 -0.41 4.59 -15.03
N PRO A 139 -1.74 4.53 -14.78
CA PRO A 139 -2.74 5.62 -14.76
C PRO A 139 -3.03 6.18 -13.35
N GLU A 140 -2.21 5.87 -12.36
CA GLU A 140 -2.49 6.04 -10.93
C GLU A 140 -2.68 7.51 -10.52
N GLU A 141 -1.92 8.45 -11.10
CA GLU A 141 -2.08 9.88 -10.76
C GLU A 141 -3.46 10.41 -11.16
N MET A 142 -3.96 10.00 -12.31
CA MET A 142 -5.32 10.36 -12.75
C MET A 142 -6.36 9.74 -11.81
N HIS A 143 -6.19 8.45 -11.47
CA HIS A 143 -7.12 7.75 -10.58
C HIS A 143 -7.28 8.46 -9.24
N ARG A 144 -6.16 8.80 -8.56
CA ARG A 144 -6.21 9.43 -7.23
C ARG A 144 -6.84 10.82 -7.25
N ARG A 145 -6.66 11.57 -8.34
CA ARG A 145 -7.33 12.87 -8.53
C ARG A 145 -8.83 12.72 -8.71
N VAL A 146 -9.28 11.78 -9.54
CA VAL A 146 -10.70 11.52 -9.75
C VAL A 146 -11.36 11.00 -8.48
N ILE A 147 -10.73 10.09 -7.76
CA ILE A 147 -11.24 9.60 -6.46
C ILE A 147 -11.42 10.77 -5.49
N SER A 148 -10.47 11.72 -5.46
CA SER A 148 -10.55 12.88 -4.56
C SER A 148 -11.78 13.75 -4.80
N VAL A 149 -12.30 13.83 -6.04
CA VAL A 149 -13.48 14.64 -6.37
C VAL A 149 -14.78 14.07 -5.79
N VAL A 150 -14.88 12.74 -5.63
CA VAL A 150 -16.10 12.05 -5.17
C VAL A 150 -16.03 11.60 -3.71
N THR A 151 -14.94 11.89 -3.03
CA THR A 151 -14.66 11.42 -1.66
C THR A 151 -15.27 12.34 -0.59
N GLN A 152 -15.92 11.76 0.41
CA GLN A 152 -16.45 12.45 1.59
C GLN A 152 -15.40 12.57 2.71
N TRP A 153 -14.58 11.53 2.95
CA TRP A 153 -13.53 11.50 3.96
C TRP A 153 -12.19 11.13 3.34
N HIS A 154 -11.24 12.07 3.36
CA HIS A 154 -9.88 11.88 2.88
C HIS A 154 -8.96 11.58 4.06
N PHE A 155 -8.50 10.36 4.18
CA PHE A 155 -7.55 9.94 5.20
C PHE A 155 -6.13 10.01 4.65
N ALA A 156 -5.50 11.17 4.88
CA ALA A 156 -4.17 11.46 4.40
C ALA A 156 -3.12 10.77 5.28
N PRO A 157 -2.12 10.07 4.70
CA PRO A 157 -1.08 9.40 5.47
C PRO A 157 -0.13 10.39 6.15
N THR A 158 0.00 11.61 5.62
CA THR A 158 0.95 12.62 6.09
C THR A 158 0.36 14.02 6.02
N LYS A 159 1.04 14.97 6.68
CA LYS A 159 0.69 16.39 6.57
C LYS A 159 0.90 16.92 5.14
N HIS A 160 1.89 16.40 4.41
CA HIS A 160 2.16 16.76 3.03
C HIS A 160 0.99 16.33 2.13
N ALA A 161 0.59 15.08 2.18
CA ALA A 161 -0.57 14.58 1.43
C ALA A 161 -1.86 15.37 1.74
N ALA A 162 -2.08 15.74 3.00
CA ALA A 162 -3.21 16.60 3.39
C ALA A 162 -3.09 18.02 2.82
N ALA A 163 -1.88 18.56 2.69
CA ALA A 163 -1.65 19.88 2.09
C ALA A 163 -1.98 19.87 0.58
N GLU A 164 -1.62 18.80 -0.14
CA GLU A 164 -1.98 18.63 -1.55
C GLU A 164 -3.49 18.65 -1.76
N LEU A 165 -4.25 17.89 -0.95
CA LEU A 165 -5.71 17.89 -1.02
C LEU A 165 -6.32 19.26 -0.76
N ARG A 166 -5.77 20.01 0.21
CA ARG A 166 -6.24 21.38 0.50
C ARG A 166 -5.91 22.34 -0.62
N ALA A 167 -4.73 22.22 -1.24
CA ALA A 167 -4.33 23.04 -2.39
C ALA A 167 -5.25 22.82 -3.59
N GLU A 168 -5.68 21.57 -3.81
CA GLU A 168 -6.66 21.23 -4.85
C GLU A 168 -8.10 21.59 -4.48
N ARG A 169 -8.38 22.03 -3.25
CA ARG A 169 -9.71 22.37 -2.75
C ARG A 169 -10.72 21.25 -2.93
N VAL A 170 -10.30 20.00 -2.70
CA VAL A 170 -11.19 18.84 -2.81
C VAL A 170 -12.37 18.95 -1.84
N PRO A 171 -13.55 18.41 -2.20
CA PRO A 171 -14.71 18.39 -1.30
C PRO A 171 -14.46 17.42 -0.11
N GLY A 172 -15.27 17.53 0.92
CA GLY A 172 -15.25 16.62 2.06
C GLY A 172 -14.24 16.98 3.15
N GLN A 173 -14.05 16.04 4.07
CA GLN A 173 -13.21 16.22 5.25
C GLN A 173 -11.82 15.63 5.02
N ILE A 174 -10.77 16.39 5.33
CA ILE A 174 -9.38 15.96 5.22
C ILE A 174 -8.84 15.71 6.63
N VAL A 175 -8.42 14.47 6.90
CA VAL A 175 -7.88 14.05 8.20
C VAL A 175 -6.50 13.42 8.02
N VAL A 176 -5.50 13.89 8.77
CA VAL A 176 -4.17 13.25 8.81
C VAL A 176 -4.24 12.09 9.81
N THR A 177 -4.11 10.87 9.32
CA THR A 177 -4.25 9.66 10.14
C THR A 177 -2.93 8.92 10.39
N GLY A 178 -1.93 9.11 9.55
CA GLY A 178 -0.84 8.16 9.36
C GLY A 178 -1.18 7.17 8.24
N ASN A 179 -0.22 6.35 7.86
CA ASN A 179 -0.40 5.31 6.85
C ASN A 179 -0.71 3.97 7.54
N THR A 180 -1.76 3.31 7.09
CA THR A 180 -2.20 2.01 7.64
C THR A 180 -1.22 0.86 7.34
N VAL A 181 -0.21 1.06 6.50
CA VAL A 181 0.90 0.11 6.35
C VAL A 181 1.66 -0.07 7.66
N VAL A 182 1.78 0.98 8.50
CA VAL A 182 2.44 0.89 9.81
C VAL A 182 1.63 -0.01 10.74
N ASP A 183 0.30 0.12 10.72
CA ASP A 183 -0.61 -0.76 11.47
C ASP A 183 -0.47 -2.21 11.00
N ALA A 184 -0.39 -2.43 9.68
CA ALA A 184 -0.23 -3.76 9.08
C ALA A 184 1.09 -4.43 9.48
N VAL A 185 2.21 -3.71 9.35
CA VAL A 185 3.54 -4.21 9.75
C VAL A 185 3.54 -4.58 11.23
N ASN A 186 3.03 -3.70 12.10
CA ASN A 186 2.98 -3.95 13.54
C ASN A 186 2.11 -5.18 13.87
N PHE A 187 0.96 -5.34 13.22
CA PHE A 187 0.07 -6.48 13.41
C PHE A 187 0.77 -7.80 13.07
N ILE A 188 1.39 -7.89 11.88
CA ILE A 188 2.05 -9.12 11.43
C ILE A 188 3.23 -9.47 12.33
N LEU A 189 4.06 -8.49 12.70
CA LEU A 189 5.20 -8.73 13.59
C LEU A 189 4.78 -9.15 15.01
N ALA A 190 3.62 -8.71 15.49
CA ALA A 190 3.07 -9.10 16.78
C ALA A 190 2.42 -10.49 16.74
N SER A 191 1.75 -10.85 15.63
CA SER A 191 1.01 -12.11 15.50
C SER A 191 1.91 -13.33 15.34
N LYS A 192 3.12 -13.12 14.80
CA LYS A 192 4.11 -14.21 14.59
C LYS A 192 5.47 -13.81 15.16
N PRO A 193 5.62 -13.64 16.49
CA PRO A 193 6.91 -13.34 17.08
C PRO A 193 7.84 -14.55 16.91
N GLY A 194 8.84 -14.41 16.06
CA GLY A 194 9.87 -15.45 15.85
C GLY A 194 9.52 -16.51 14.80
N SER A 195 8.41 -16.41 14.08
CA SER A 195 8.23 -17.17 12.84
C SER A 195 9.19 -16.59 11.79
N GLY A 196 10.47 -16.90 11.91
CA GLY A 196 11.32 -16.94 10.74
C GLY A 196 10.61 -17.88 9.78
N SER A 197 10.29 -17.42 8.56
CA SER A 197 9.87 -18.33 7.50
C SER A 197 10.87 -19.50 7.51
N ASP A 198 10.45 -20.72 7.16
CA ASP A 198 11.35 -21.85 6.90
C ASP A 198 12.32 -21.53 5.75
N ALA A 199 12.20 -20.35 5.18
CA ALA A 199 13.05 -19.82 4.15
C ALA A 199 14.44 -19.49 4.69
N PRO A 200 15.51 -19.95 4.04
CA PRO A 200 16.86 -19.68 4.47
C PRO A 200 17.15 -18.17 4.50
N VAL A 201 17.37 -17.64 5.70
CA VAL A 201 17.87 -16.27 5.90
C VAL A 201 19.41 -16.33 5.87
N PRO A 202 20.08 -15.42 5.18
CA PRO A 202 21.55 -15.39 5.20
C PRO A 202 22.09 -15.31 6.63
N LYS A 203 23.13 -16.09 6.92
CA LYS A 203 23.83 -16.05 8.22
C LYS A 203 24.69 -14.78 8.39
N HIS A 204 25.05 -14.18 7.29
CA HIS A 204 25.80 -12.92 7.21
C HIS A 204 24.88 -11.71 7.13
N PRO A 205 25.35 -10.50 7.47
CA PRO A 205 24.64 -9.27 7.14
C PRO A 205 24.24 -9.25 5.66
N TYR A 206 23.03 -8.82 5.34
CA TYR A 206 22.57 -8.89 3.95
C TYR A 206 21.81 -7.65 3.51
N ILE A 207 21.88 -7.41 2.19
CA ILE A 207 21.09 -6.42 1.48
C ILE A 207 19.82 -7.11 0.97
N LEU A 208 18.66 -6.50 1.15
CA LEU A 208 17.43 -6.92 0.48
C LEU A 208 17.22 -6.06 -0.77
N ALA A 209 17.10 -6.68 -1.94
CA ALA A 209 16.86 -5.96 -3.18
C ALA A 209 15.57 -6.42 -3.87
N THR A 210 14.84 -5.48 -4.49
CA THR A 210 13.71 -5.76 -5.39
C THR A 210 13.72 -4.79 -6.58
N ALA A 211 13.36 -5.29 -7.77
CA ALA A 211 13.10 -4.46 -8.93
C ALA A 211 12.03 -5.14 -9.79
N HIS A 212 10.89 -4.48 -9.98
CA HIS A 212 9.73 -5.09 -10.63
C HIS A 212 8.88 -4.13 -11.48
N ARG A 213 9.10 -2.82 -11.37
CA ARG A 213 8.32 -1.85 -12.15
C ARG A 213 8.61 -1.94 -13.63
N ARG A 214 7.58 -1.72 -14.45
CA ARG A 214 7.68 -1.85 -15.91
C ARG A 214 8.71 -0.89 -16.50
N GLU A 215 8.82 0.32 -15.97
CA GLU A 215 9.83 1.31 -16.36
C GLU A 215 11.27 0.86 -16.07
N SER A 216 11.45 -0.10 -15.15
CA SER A 216 12.77 -0.65 -14.80
C SER A 216 13.17 -1.85 -15.65
N TRP A 217 12.29 -2.44 -16.47
CA TRP A 217 12.58 -3.69 -17.16
C TRP A 217 13.71 -3.57 -18.18
N GLY A 218 14.46 -4.67 -18.37
CA GLY A 218 15.58 -4.75 -19.29
C GLY A 218 16.87 -4.17 -18.73
N ALA A 219 17.46 -3.21 -19.43
CA ALA A 219 18.75 -2.63 -19.07
C ALA A 219 18.80 -1.99 -17.66
N PRO A 220 17.77 -1.26 -17.19
CA PRO A 220 17.76 -0.71 -15.84
C PRO A 220 17.90 -1.79 -14.75
N ILE A 221 17.09 -2.86 -14.79
CA ILE A 221 17.20 -3.97 -13.82
C ILE A 221 18.57 -4.63 -13.91
N ARG A 222 19.08 -4.85 -15.12
CA ARG A 222 20.42 -5.41 -15.32
C ARG A 222 21.49 -4.55 -14.67
N ASN A 223 21.41 -3.22 -14.80
CA ASN A 223 22.35 -2.29 -14.17
C ASN A 223 22.27 -2.33 -12.64
N ILE A 224 21.05 -2.47 -12.08
CA ILE A 224 20.85 -2.65 -10.64
C ILE A 224 21.57 -3.93 -10.18
N ALA A 225 21.34 -5.04 -10.85
CA ALA A 225 21.97 -6.32 -10.53
C ALA A 225 23.51 -6.25 -10.64
N LEU A 226 24.03 -5.60 -11.69
CA LEU A 226 25.49 -5.39 -11.89
C LEU A 226 26.09 -4.52 -10.77
N GLY A 227 25.40 -3.44 -10.37
CA GLY A 227 25.85 -2.59 -9.27
C GLY A 227 25.92 -3.33 -7.94
N LEU A 228 24.95 -4.17 -7.67
CA LEU A 228 24.92 -5.02 -6.47
C LEU A 228 26.00 -6.11 -6.52
N ARG A 229 26.23 -6.74 -7.68
CA ARG A 229 27.35 -7.69 -7.85
C ARG A 229 28.70 -7.04 -7.57
N ASP A 230 28.92 -5.81 -8.03
CA ASP A 230 30.17 -5.08 -7.75
C ASP A 230 30.35 -4.81 -6.25
N VAL A 231 29.23 -4.60 -5.51
CA VAL A 231 29.28 -4.48 -4.04
C VAL A 231 29.69 -5.79 -3.40
N LEU A 232 29.08 -6.93 -3.80
CA LEU A 232 29.42 -8.24 -3.24
C LEU A 232 30.89 -8.60 -3.45
N ALA A 233 31.45 -8.30 -4.63
CA ALA A 233 32.86 -8.51 -4.92
C ALA A 233 33.79 -7.70 -3.99
N ALA A 234 33.37 -6.53 -3.51
CA ALA A 234 34.10 -5.69 -2.58
C ALA A 234 33.89 -6.02 -1.11
N HIS A 235 32.77 -6.70 -0.78
CA HIS A 235 32.34 -7.02 0.59
C HIS A 235 32.02 -8.51 0.73
N PRO A 236 33.03 -9.39 0.88
CA PRO A 236 32.83 -10.83 0.92
C PRO A 236 32.07 -11.34 2.14
N ASP A 237 31.91 -10.52 3.15
CA ASP A 237 31.14 -10.76 4.39
C ASP A 237 29.66 -10.36 4.31
N VAL A 238 29.24 -9.78 3.18
CA VAL A 238 27.84 -9.32 2.96
C VAL A 238 27.16 -10.25 1.97
N ALA A 239 25.92 -10.63 2.27
CA ALA A 239 25.05 -11.38 1.37
C ALA A 239 24.03 -10.47 0.68
N LEU A 240 23.39 -10.98 -0.36
CA LEU A 240 22.31 -10.33 -1.09
C LEU A 240 21.10 -11.27 -1.17
N VAL A 241 19.93 -10.80 -0.80
CA VAL A 241 18.66 -11.42 -1.15
C VAL A 241 17.97 -10.56 -2.20
N PHE A 242 17.80 -11.09 -3.41
CA PHE A 242 17.12 -10.38 -4.49
C PHE A 242 15.76 -11.03 -4.75
N ALA A 243 14.68 -10.36 -4.35
CA ALA A 243 13.31 -10.78 -4.61
C ALA A 243 12.88 -10.35 -6.02
N THR A 244 12.65 -11.31 -6.90
CA THR A 244 12.30 -11.08 -8.31
C THR A 244 10.79 -11.15 -8.54
N HIS A 245 10.33 -10.39 -9.55
CA HIS A 245 8.96 -10.50 -10.03
C HIS A 245 8.80 -11.77 -10.89
N PRO A 246 7.62 -12.44 -10.90
CA PRO A 246 7.37 -13.64 -11.71
C PRO A 246 7.55 -13.42 -13.22
N ASN A 247 7.37 -12.18 -13.70
CA ASN A 247 7.51 -11.86 -15.12
C ASN A 247 8.94 -12.07 -15.60
N PRO A 248 9.17 -12.89 -16.65
CA PRO A 248 10.51 -13.17 -17.17
C PRO A 248 11.31 -11.93 -17.57
N LYS A 249 10.65 -10.85 -18.04
CA LYS A 249 11.34 -9.60 -18.41
C LYS A 249 11.99 -8.89 -17.22
N ALA A 250 11.48 -9.11 -16.02
CA ALA A 250 12.07 -8.60 -14.78
C ALA A 250 13.07 -9.61 -14.18
N ARG A 251 12.79 -10.91 -14.26
CA ARG A 251 13.56 -11.96 -13.60
C ARG A 251 14.85 -12.31 -14.31
N ARG A 252 14.80 -12.55 -15.63
CA ARG A 252 15.97 -13.00 -16.42
C ARG A 252 17.20 -12.11 -16.28
N PRO A 253 17.12 -10.75 -16.37
CA PRO A 253 18.29 -9.90 -16.21
C PRO A 253 18.98 -10.04 -14.86
N VAL A 254 18.22 -10.37 -13.80
CA VAL A 254 18.77 -10.61 -12.44
C VAL A 254 19.46 -11.96 -12.37
N GLU A 255 18.81 -13.02 -12.87
CA GLU A 255 19.35 -14.39 -12.89
C GLU A 255 20.64 -14.49 -13.72
N GLU A 256 20.69 -13.80 -14.87
CA GLU A 256 21.90 -13.76 -15.72
C GLU A 256 23.10 -13.11 -15.02
N VAL A 257 22.88 -12.15 -14.12
CA VAL A 257 23.95 -11.41 -13.46
C VAL A 257 24.29 -12.01 -12.10
N LEU A 258 23.30 -12.45 -11.33
CA LEU A 258 23.45 -12.86 -9.93
C LEU A 258 23.24 -14.35 -9.70
N GLY A 259 22.74 -15.10 -10.68
CA GLY A 259 22.38 -16.50 -10.48
C GLY A 259 23.54 -17.45 -10.15
N SER A 260 24.78 -17.09 -10.53
CA SER A 260 26.00 -17.82 -10.20
C SER A 260 26.82 -17.19 -9.06
N GLU A 261 26.34 -16.10 -8.47
CA GLU A 261 27.04 -15.36 -7.43
C GLU A 261 26.88 -16.06 -6.08
N PRO A 262 27.91 -16.60 -5.42
CA PRO A 262 27.77 -17.39 -4.19
C PRO A 262 27.15 -16.63 -3.02
N GLN A 263 27.30 -15.31 -2.98
CA GLN A 263 26.77 -14.44 -1.93
C GLN A 263 25.33 -13.97 -2.24
N ALA A 264 24.80 -14.26 -3.44
CA ALA A 264 23.48 -13.81 -3.87
C ALA A 264 22.46 -14.95 -3.82
N MET A 265 21.33 -14.66 -3.19
CA MET A 265 20.14 -15.51 -3.14
C MET A 265 19.06 -14.86 -4.00
N VAL A 266 18.89 -15.33 -5.24
CA VAL A 266 17.83 -14.87 -6.12
C VAL A 266 16.56 -15.68 -5.83
N ARG A 267 15.50 -14.99 -5.36
CA ARG A 267 14.24 -15.61 -4.94
C ARG A 267 13.08 -15.12 -5.78
N GLY A 268 12.09 -15.98 -5.97
CA GLY A 268 10.83 -15.64 -6.62
C GLY A 268 9.91 -14.79 -5.75
N ALA A 269 8.62 -14.78 -6.11
CA ALA A 269 7.60 -14.17 -5.27
C ALA A 269 7.56 -14.81 -3.88
N MET A 270 7.34 -14.01 -2.85
CA MET A 270 7.30 -14.42 -1.45
C MET A 270 5.99 -13.99 -0.82
N GLU A 271 5.56 -14.71 0.19
CA GLU A 271 4.47 -14.28 1.06
C GLU A 271 4.85 -13.00 1.82
N TYR A 272 3.86 -12.25 2.22
CA TYR A 272 4.11 -10.91 2.78
C TYR A 272 4.82 -10.94 4.14
N ASP A 273 4.48 -11.88 5.00
CA ASP A 273 5.13 -12.09 6.31
C ASP A 273 6.59 -12.53 6.16
N GLU A 274 6.88 -13.42 5.20
CA GLU A 274 8.24 -13.80 4.84
C GLU A 274 9.06 -12.61 4.35
N PHE A 275 8.48 -11.82 3.46
CA PHE A 275 9.13 -10.61 2.94
C PHE A 275 9.42 -9.59 4.04
N LEU A 276 8.46 -9.35 4.96
CA LEU A 276 8.66 -8.45 6.10
C LEU A 276 9.74 -8.95 7.07
N ALA A 277 9.82 -10.26 7.29
CA ALA A 277 10.87 -10.86 8.12
C ALA A 277 12.26 -10.63 7.50
N LEU A 278 12.39 -10.82 6.19
CA LEU A 278 13.63 -10.52 5.46
C LEU A 278 13.95 -9.02 5.46
N LEU A 279 12.95 -8.16 5.25
CA LEU A 279 13.16 -6.71 5.28
C LEU A 279 13.63 -6.25 6.66
N ARG A 280 13.03 -6.76 7.74
CA ARG A 280 13.41 -6.44 9.12
C ARG A 280 14.83 -6.85 9.47
N GLY A 281 15.33 -7.95 8.90
CA GLY A 281 16.68 -8.47 9.13
C GLY A 281 17.75 -7.86 8.23
N ALA A 282 17.38 -7.10 7.21
CA ALA A 282 18.31 -6.52 6.25
C ALA A 282 19.11 -5.34 6.84
N VAL A 283 20.34 -5.18 6.38
CA VAL A 283 21.19 -4.02 6.72
C VAL A 283 20.68 -2.75 6.03
N LEU A 284 20.19 -2.89 4.81
CA LEU A 284 19.54 -1.87 4.00
C LEU A 284 18.69 -2.53 2.89
N ALA A 285 17.79 -1.77 2.30
CA ALA A 285 17.00 -2.20 1.16
C ALA A 285 17.32 -1.38 -0.10
N VAL A 286 17.34 -2.04 -1.28
CA VAL A 286 17.48 -1.42 -2.61
C VAL A 286 16.23 -1.76 -3.41
N THR A 287 15.43 -0.76 -3.82
CA THR A 287 14.10 -1.06 -4.37
C THR A 287 13.56 0.00 -5.33
N ASP A 288 12.65 -0.42 -6.22
CA ASP A 288 11.78 0.44 -7.00
C ASP A 288 10.31 0.45 -6.47
N SER A 289 10.04 -0.32 -5.40
CA SER A 289 8.71 -0.48 -4.81
C SER A 289 8.27 0.73 -3.98
N GLY A 290 7.01 1.18 -4.18
CA GLY A 290 6.39 2.19 -3.33
C GLY A 290 6.16 1.71 -1.89
N GLY A 291 5.71 0.46 -1.71
CA GLY A 291 5.47 -0.12 -0.37
C GLY A 291 6.72 -0.17 0.50
N ILE A 292 7.85 -0.60 -0.07
CA ILE A 292 9.12 -0.69 0.67
C ILE A 292 9.64 0.68 1.09
N GLN A 293 9.32 1.75 0.36
CA GLN A 293 9.61 3.13 0.77
C GLN A 293 8.85 3.55 2.04
N GLU A 294 7.80 2.84 2.41
CA GLU A 294 7.00 3.04 3.63
C GLU A 294 7.37 1.99 4.71
N GLU A 295 7.46 0.73 4.33
CA GLU A 295 7.74 -0.41 5.21
C GLU A 295 9.18 -0.38 5.76
N GLY A 296 10.16 -0.13 4.90
CA GLY A 296 11.58 -0.06 5.30
C GLY A 296 11.82 0.99 6.39
N PRO A 297 11.46 2.27 6.17
CA PRO A 297 11.55 3.29 7.20
C PRO A 297 10.78 2.95 8.48
N THR A 298 9.59 2.36 8.36
CA THR A 298 8.79 1.91 9.52
C THR A 298 9.54 0.89 10.36
N LEU A 299 10.29 -0.01 9.73
CA LEU A 299 11.14 -1.01 10.38
C LEU A 299 12.50 -0.47 10.83
N GLY A 300 12.82 0.78 10.50
CA GLY A 300 14.12 1.38 10.75
C GLY A 300 15.21 0.85 9.82
N ILE A 301 14.83 0.45 8.60
CA ILE A 301 15.75 -0.02 7.57
C ILE A 301 15.98 1.09 6.55
N PRO A 302 17.25 1.52 6.31
CA PRO A 302 17.58 2.45 5.25
C PRO A 302 17.15 1.96 3.88
N VAL A 303 16.55 2.83 3.06
CA VAL A 303 16.03 2.47 1.74
C VAL A 303 16.72 3.29 0.64
N LEU A 304 17.32 2.61 -0.33
CA LEU A 304 17.86 3.17 -1.56
C LEU A 304 16.87 2.90 -2.70
N VAL A 305 16.33 3.98 -3.28
CA VAL A 305 15.28 3.89 -4.31
C VAL A 305 15.87 4.00 -5.70
N THR A 306 15.65 2.99 -6.52
CA THR A 306 16.16 2.87 -7.90
C THR A 306 15.21 3.47 -8.94
N ARG A 307 14.60 4.61 -8.62
CA ARG A 307 13.68 5.36 -9.50
C ARG A 307 14.21 6.77 -9.76
N ALA A 308 13.66 7.44 -10.79
CA ALA A 308 13.91 8.85 -11.07
C ALA A 308 13.01 9.78 -10.24
N VAL A 309 11.78 9.37 -9.97
CA VAL A 309 10.79 10.14 -9.21
C VAL A 309 10.09 9.25 -8.18
N THR A 310 9.57 9.88 -7.12
CA THR A 310 8.72 9.21 -6.14
C THR A 310 7.54 10.11 -5.76
N GLU A 311 6.40 9.50 -5.56
CA GLU A 311 5.20 10.13 -5.01
C GLU A 311 5.17 10.14 -3.46
N ARG A 312 6.28 9.77 -2.82
CA ARG A 312 6.47 9.68 -1.37
C ARG A 312 7.67 10.51 -0.91
N PRO A 313 7.59 11.84 -1.01
CA PRO A 313 8.71 12.72 -0.67
C PRO A 313 9.07 12.69 0.81
N GLU A 314 8.15 12.27 1.68
CA GLU A 314 8.32 12.33 3.13
C GLU A 314 9.53 11.51 3.62
N GLY A 315 9.73 10.32 3.05
CA GLY A 315 10.89 9.48 3.36
C GLY A 315 12.22 10.12 2.96
N LEU A 316 12.22 10.86 1.82
CA LEU A 316 13.37 11.62 1.34
C LEU A 316 13.65 12.81 2.26
N VAL A 317 12.63 13.63 2.56
CA VAL A 317 12.73 14.82 3.40
C VAL A 317 13.20 14.45 4.82
N ALA A 318 12.72 13.33 5.34
CA ALA A 318 13.16 12.81 6.62
C ALA A 318 14.60 12.27 6.60
N GLY A 319 15.15 11.94 5.43
CA GLY A 319 16.46 11.32 5.27
C GLY A 319 16.50 9.81 5.53
N ALA A 320 15.33 9.14 5.53
CA ALA A 320 15.21 7.69 5.68
C ALA A 320 15.33 6.94 4.35
N VAL A 321 15.06 7.65 3.26
CA VAL A 321 15.06 7.15 1.89
C VAL A 321 16.02 8.01 1.07
N ARG A 322 16.77 7.39 0.14
CA ARG A 322 17.65 8.09 -0.80
C ARG A 322 17.38 7.62 -2.23
N MET A 323 17.17 8.56 -3.14
CA MET A 323 17.06 8.26 -4.57
C MET A 323 18.45 8.01 -5.15
N VAL A 324 18.65 6.88 -5.82
CA VAL A 324 19.94 6.50 -6.43
C VAL A 324 19.84 6.24 -7.94
N GLY A 325 18.60 6.13 -8.45
CA GLY A 325 18.35 5.79 -9.85
C GLY A 325 18.83 4.37 -10.19
N THR A 326 18.86 4.05 -11.48
CA THR A 326 19.18 2.70 -11.98
C THR A 326 20.63 2.55 -12.46
N GLY A 327 21.47 3.57 -12.26
CA GLY A 327 22.85 3.56 -12.73
C GLY A 327 23.76 2.66 -11.87
N ARG A 328 24.48 1.70 -12.50
CA ARG A 328 25.39 0.74 -11.84
C ARG A 328 26.35 1.41 -10.85
N ALA A 329 27.05 2.48 -11.29
CA ALA A 329 28.03 3.17 -10.45
C ALA A 329 27.40 3.88 -9.25
N ASN A 330 26.19 4.46 -9.41
CA ASN A 330 25.49 5.16 -8.35
C ASN A 330 25.01 4.17 -7.28
N ILE A 331 24.48 3.03 -7.70
CA ILE A 331 24.02 1.96 -6.79
C ILE A 331 25.20 1.42 -6.00
N ARG A 332 26.31 1.05 -6.69
CA ARG A 332 27.53 0.60 -6.03
C ARG A 332 27.97 1.60 -4.97
N ARG A 333 28.16 2.87 -5.34
CA ARG A 333 28.62 3.92 -4.43
C ARG A 333 27.71 4.09 -3.21
N ALA A 334 26.39 4.20 -3.42
CA ALA A 334 25.45 4.44 -2.35
C ALA A 334 25.32 3.26 -1.37
N VAL A 335 25.37 2.04 -1.89
CA VAL A 335 25.34 0.82 -1.06
C VAL A 335 26.64 0.68 -0.27
N THR A 336 27.81 0.82 -0.91
CA THR A 336 29.12 0.77 -0.25
C THR A 336 29.23 1.81 0.86
N GLU A 337 28.81 3.07 0.62
CA GLU A 337 28.78 4.12 1.64
C GLU A 337 28.01 3.69 2.88
N LEU A 338 26.81 3.10 2.72
CA LEU A 338 26.01 2.66 3.86
C LEU A 338 26.54 1.40 4.53
N LEU A 339 27.25 0.53 3.83
CA LEU A 339 27.93 -0.62 4.44
C LEU A 339 29.12 -0.19 5.30
N GLU A 340 29.93 0.76 4.80
CA GLU A 340 31.17 1.23 5.42
C GLU A 340 30.96 2.32 6.50
N ASP A 341 29.82 3.07 6.47
CA ASP A 341 29.47 4.06 7.50
C ASP A 341 28.27 3.61 8.34
N PRO A 342 28.47 2.88 9.46
CA PRO A 342 27.39 2.51 10.38
C PRO A 342 26.65 3.70 10.97
N ARG A 343 27.30 4.90 11.09
CA ARG A 343 26.66 6.10 11.60
C ARG A 343 25.70 6.68 10.58
N ALA A 344 26.06 6.74 9.28
CA ALA A 344 25.14 7.15 8.22
C ALA A 344 23.92 6.22 8.17
N ARG A 345 24.17 4.91 8.24
CA ARG A 345 23.11 3.89 8.29
C ARG A 345 22.17 4.07 9.49
N ALA A 346 22.74 4.27 10.68
CA ALA A 346 21.94 4.51 11.90
C ALA A 346 21.14 5.82 11.83
N ARG A 347 21.69 6.89 11.24
CA ARG A 347 20.94 8.14 10.99
C ARG A 347 19.72 7.90 10.10
N MET A 348 19.89 7.21 8.96
CA MET A 348 18.79 6.88 8.06
C MET A 348 17.74 6.01 8.76
N ALA A 349 18.16 5.00 9.51
CA ALA A 349 17.28 4.10 10.24
C ALA A 349 16.44 4.83 11.29
N SER A 350 17.04 5.75 12.06
CA SER A 350 16.35 6.53 13.08
C SER A 350 15.39 7.57 12.47
N ALA A 351 15.75 8.16 11.36
CA ALA A 351 14.97 9.16 10.64
C ALA A 351 13.64 8.57 10.10
N GLY A 352 13.61 7.29 9.79
CA GLY A 352 12.43 6.62 9.23
C GLY A 352 11.31 6.37 10.22
N ARG A 353 11.66 6.21 11.49
CA ARG A 353 10.67 5.90 12.52
C ARG A 353 9.65 7.02 12.66
N ARG A 354 8.38 6.74 12.45
CA ARG A 354 7.25 7.68 12.53
C ARG A 354 7.04 8.61 11.34
N VAL A 355 7.80 8.51 10.26
CA VAL A 355 7.53 9.28 9.02
C VAL A 355 6.11 9.04 8.53
N TYR A 356 5.68 7.80 8.56
CA TYR A 356 4.36 7.37 8.07
C TYR A 356 3.35 7.12 9.20
N GLY A 357 3.67 7.48 10.45
CA GLY A 357 2.75 7.35 11.59
C GLY A 357 3.27 6.47 12.72
N ASP A 358 2.38 6.14 13.64
CA ASP A 358 2.66 5.43 14.89
C ASP A 358 1.96 4.06 15.02
N GLY A 359 1.31 3.57 13.94
CA GLY A 359 0.56 2.32 13.96
C GLY A 359 -0.83 2.44 14.59
N SER A 360 -1.41 3.63 14.55
CA SER A 360 -2.78 3.89 15.01
C SER A 360 -3.64 4.53 13.92
N ALA A 361 -3.24 4.39 12.65
CA ALA A 361 -3.95 5.02 11.54
C ALA A 361 -5.34 4.40 11.35
N ALA A 362 -5.45 3.07 11.36
CA ALA A 362 -6.72 2.37 11.23
C ALA A 362 -7.73 2.78 12.33
N ARG A 363 -7.27 2.90 13.57
CA ARG A 363 -8.12 3.37 14.68
C ARG A 363 -8.61 4.79 14.44
N ARG A 364 -7.73 5.73 14.04
CA ARG A 364 -8.12 7.13 13.77
C ARG A 364 -9.14 7.22 12.62
N ILE A 365 -8.95 6.43 11.56
CA ILE A 365 -9.89 6.32 10.45
C ILE A 365 -11.28 5.91 10.95
N VAL A 366 -11.34 4.83 11.70
CA VAL A 366 -12.61 4.27 12.19
C VAL A 366 -13.27 5.21 13.21
N ASP A 367 -12.51 5.87 14.09
CA ASP A 367 -13.04 6.86 15.04
C ASP A 367 -13.77 8.00 14.30
N VAL A 368 -13.20 8.54 13.22
CA VAL A 368 -13.83 9.57 12.38
C VAL A 368 -15.10 9.02 11.70
N LEU A 369 -15.02 7.86 11.07
CA LEU A 369 -16.14 7.26 10.36
C LEU A 369 -17.35 6.99 11.30
N ILE A 370 -17.06 6.55 12.52
CA ILE A 370 -18.11 6.31 13.52
C ILE A 370 -18.74 7.60 14.02
N ALA A 371 -17.95 8.63 14.28
CA ALA A 371 -18.47 9.92 14.75
C ALA A 371 -19.36 10.59 13.69
N ASP A 372 -18.90 10.66 12.45
CA ASP A 372 -19.58 11.40 11.38
C ASP A 372 -20.79 10.66 10.79
N THR A 373 -20.74 9.32 10.66
CA THR A 373 -21.90 8.57 10.17
C THR A 373 -23.11 8.64 11.11
N ALA A 374 -22.89 8.90 12.41
CA ALA A 374 -23.97 9.21 13.35
C ALA A 374 -24.65 10.55 13.03
N ALA A 375 -23.87 11.56 12.61
CA ALA A 375 -24.37 12.88 12.24
C ALA A 375 -25.10 12.89 10.89
N VAL A 376 -24.59 12.16 9.87
CA VAL A 376 -25.17 12.08 8.53
C VAL A 376 -26.51 11.31 8.53
N GLY A 377 -26.62 10.25 9.33
CA GLY A 377 -27.87 9.50 9.51
C GLY A 377 -29.00 10.35 10.11
N GLY A 378 -28.68 11.22 11.06
CA GLY A 378 -29.61 12.19 11.67
C GLY A 378 -30.10 13.27 10.67
N ALA A 379 -29.21 13.79 9.83
CA ALA A 379 -29.56 14.83 8.86
C ALA A 379 -30.43 14.30 7.69
N ARG A 380 -30.22 13.07 7.22
CA ARG A 380 -31.09 12.42 6.20
C ARG A 380 -32.47 12.10 6.74
N ALA A 381 -32.57 11.63 7.99
CA ALA A 381 -33.87 11.39 8.65
C ALA A 381 -34.66 12.70 8.81
N ALA A 382 -34.01 13.80 9.20
CA ALA A 382 -34.61 15.12 9.32
C ALA A 382 -35.06 15.72 7.99
N ARG A 383 -34.32 15.49 6.88
CA ARG A 383 -34.76 15.93 5.53
C ARG A 383 -35.93 15.13 4.99
N LYS A 384 -35.98 13.82 5.26
CA LYS A 384 -37.13 12.97 4.86
C LYS A 384 -38.39 13.30 5.61
N ALA A 385 -38.27 13.74 6.88
CA ALA A 385 -39.39 14.17 7.72
C ALA A 385 -39.92 15.60 7.38
N ARG A 386 -39.11 16.42 6.66
CA ARG A 386 -39.54 17.78 6.22
C ARG A 386 -40.02 17.82 4.76
N GLY A 387 -39.94 16.72 4.03
CA GLY A 387 -40.35 16.61 2.63
C GLY A 387 -41.57 15.71 2.41
N SER A 388 -42.28 15.32 3.51
CA SER A 388 -43.57 14.61 3.46
C SER A 388 -44.72 15.53 3.86
#